data_c505f322e454670b5e81354c25c42c35
#
_entry.id   c505f322e454670b5e81354c25c42c35
#
_cell.length_a   1.000
_cell.length_b   1.000
_cell.length_c   1.000
_cell.angle_alpha   90.00
_cell.angle_beta   90.00
_cell.angle_gamma   90.00
#
_symmetry.space_group_name_H-M   'P 1'
#
loop_
_entity.id
_entity.type
_entity.pdbx_description
1 polymer ?
#
loop_
_entity_poly.entity_id
_entity_poly.type
_entity_poly.pdbx_seq_one_letter_code
_entity_poly.pdbx_strand_id
1 'polypeptide(L)'
;MRRARRVNRELAELYPYAHPELDFDNPFQLLVATVLSAQTTDLRVNQTTPALFAAYPSPEDMAAANPAELEEIIRPTGFFRNKAKSLIGLSIALRDEFDGEVPGRLADLVTLPGVGRKTANVVLGNAFGVPGITVDTHFGRLARRFGWTTDEDPVKVEAAVAEIFPKSEWTMLSHRVVFHGRRICHSRKPACGACPIAPLCPSYGEGETDPEKAKKLLKYEMGGQPGQRLRPPADFPGEAAARADAAAHHGEVADLAVAE
;
A
#
# COMPACT_ATOMS: atom_id res chain seq x y z
N MET A 1 12.58 -9.39 -18.20
CA MET A 1 13.24 -8.43 -17.32
C MET A 1 13.29 -6.98 -17.86
N ARG A 2 13.92 -6.67 -19.01
CA ARG A 2 14.04 -5.26 -19.49
C ARG A 2 12.70 -4.51 -19.59
N ARG A 3 11.63 -5.15 -20.12
CA ARG A 3 10.29 -4.55 -20.21
C ARG A 3 9.71 -4.25 -18.83
N ALA A 4 9.82 -5.15 -17.86
CA ALA A 4 9.33 -4.97 -16.50
C ALA A 4 9.97 -3.75 -15.81
N ARG A 5 11.28 -3.59 -15.93
CA ARG A 5 12.01 -2.42 -15.39
C ARG A 5 11.60 -1.12 -16.07
N ARG A 6 11.28 -1.14 -17.38
CA ARG A 6 10.73 0.04 -18.05
C ARG A 6 9.34 0.39 -17.52
N VAL A 7 8.46 -0.61 -17.36
CA VAL A 7 7.14 -0.40 -16.74
C VAL A 7 7.27 0.23 -15.36
N ASN A 8 8.19 -0.22 -14.50
CA ASN A 8 8.38 0.37 -13.18
C ASN A 8 8.87 1.83 -13.25
N ARG A 9 9.75 2.17 -14.20
CA ARG A 9 10.18 3.58 -14.39
C ARG A 9 9.01 4.47 -14.82
N GLU A 10 8.22 4.05 -15.79
CA GLU A 10 7.01 4.78 -16.21
C GLU A 10 6.02 4.94 -15.04
N LEU A 11 5.85 3.89 -14.21
CA LEU A 11 5.05 3.98 -12.99
C LEU A 11 5.63 4.96 -11.97
N ALA A 12 6.97 5.05 -11.86
CA ALA A 12 7.63 6.01 -10.96
C ALA A 12 7.43 7.45 -11.41
N GLU A 13 7.49 7.71 -12.71
CA GLU A 13 7.20 9.02 -13.30
C GLU A 13 5.72 9.41 -13.17
N LEU A 14 4.84 8.41 -13.34
CA LEU A 14 3.39 8.61 -13.24
C LEU A 14 2.92 8.84 -11.79
N TYR A 15 3.53 8.14 -10.83
CA TYR A 15 3.18 8.17 -9.41
C TYR A 15 4.41 8.46 -8.53
N PRO A 16 5.04 9.63 -8.67
CA PRO A 16 6.24 9.97 -7.87
C PRO A 16 5.95 10.05 -6.37
N TYR A 17 4.69 10.27 -6.00
CA TYR A 17 4.23 10.37 -4.61
C TYR A 17 3.38 9.18 -4.19
N ALA A 18 3.62 7.98 -4.76
CA ALA A 18 2.92 6.79 -4.31
C ALA A 18 3.28 6.49 -2.86
N HIS A 19 2.27 6.34 -2.01
CA HIS A 19 2.40 6.10 -0.57
C HIS A 19 1.22 5.25 -0.08
N PRO A 20 1.24 4.71 1.14
CA PRO A 20 0.04 4.12 1.72
C PRO A 20 -1.04 5.19 1.84
N GLU A 21 -2.28 4.84 1.47
CA GLU A 21 -3.41 5.77 1.53
C GLU A 21 -4.10 5.77 2.91
N LEU A 22 -3.57 5.00 3.88
CA LEU A 22 -3.99 5.02 5.28
C LEU A 22 -3.26 6.12 6.05
N ASP A 23 -3.99 6.87 6.88
CA ASP A 23 -3.44 7.88 7.76
C ASP A 23 -2.91 7.23 9.05
N PHE A 24 -1.69 7.56 9.46
CA PHE A 24 -1.06 7.06 10.68
C PHE A 24 0.10 7.94 11.12
N ASP A 25 0.37 7.99 12.44
CA ASP A 25 1.47 8.74 13.04
C ASP A 25 2.61 7.81 13.53
N ASN A 26 2.31 6.54 13.77
CA ASN A 26 3.26 5.56 14.32
C ASN A 26 2.97 4.13 13.83
N PRO A 27 3.89 3.17 14.07
CA PRO A 27 3.73 1.79 13.63
C PRO A 27 2.47 1.10 14.17
N PHE A 28 2.05 1.39 15.39
CA PHE A 28 0.84 0.81 15.98
C PHE A 28 -0.41 1.28 15.24
N GLN A 29 -0.52 2.57 14.97
CA GLN A 29 -1.64 3.12 14.21
C GLN A 29 -1.69 2.54 12.78
N LEU A 30 -0.55 2.38 12.12
CA LEU A 30 -0.49 1.75 10.81
C LEU A 30 -0.94 0.28 10.85
N LEU A 31 -0.50 -0.48 11.85
CA LEU A 31 -0.90 -1.88 12.04
C LEU A 31 -2.42 -1.98 12.22
N VAL A 32 -2.98 -1.20 13.14
CA VAL A 32 -4.43 -1.15 13.42
C VAL A 32 -5.20 -0.73 12.18
N ALA A 33 -4.81 0.36 11.53
CA ALA A 33 -5.47 0.85 10.31
C ALA A 33 -5.44 -0.20 9.18
N THR A 34 -4.31 -0.92 9.03
CA THR A 34 -4.18 -1.97 8.02
C THR A 34 -5.08 -3.17 8.32
N VAL A 35 -5.22 -3.57 9.60
CA VAL A 35 -6.19 -4.61 10.00
C VAL A 35 -7.62 -4.15 9.70
N LEU A 36 -7.94 -2.89 9.99
CA LEU A 36 -9.27 -2.31 9.69
C LEU A 36 -9.55 -2.21 8.20
N SER A 37 -8.54 -2.06 7.34
CA SER A 37 -8.71 -1.94 5.88
C SER A 37 -9.16 -3.24 5.19
N ALA A 38 -9.17 -4.37 5.90
CA ALA A 38 -9.67 -5.63 5.35
C ALA A 38 -11.14 -5.49 4.91
N GLN A 39 -11.38 -5.66 3.59
CA GLN A 39 -12.70 -5.58 2.95
C GLN A 39 -13.43 -4.24 3.16
N THR A 40 -12.68 -3.16 3.32
CA THR A 40 -13.23 -1.79 3.31
C THR A 40 -12.29 -0.84 2.58
N THR A 41 -12.70 0.41 2.36
CA THR A 41 -11.88 1.42 1.70
C THR A 41 -10.99 2.15 2.68
N ASP A 42 -9.81 2.58 2.23
CA ASP A 42 -8.87 3.37 3.05
C ASP A 42 -9.53 4.67 3.53
N LEU A 43 -10.34 5.33 2.67
CA LEU A 43 -11.14 6.49 3.07
C LEU A 43 -12.03 6.21 4.28
N ARG A 44 -12.72 5.07 4.31
CA ARG A 44 -13.58 4.69 5.43
C ARG A 44 -12.77 4.43 6.71
N VAL A 45 -11.61 3.83 6.57
CA VAL A 45 -10.69 3.63 7.70
C VAL A 45 -10.24 4.98 8.24
N ASN A 46 -9.75 5.88 7.37
CA ASN A 46 -9.27 7.22 7.76
C ASN A 46 -10.36 8.10 8.41
N GLN A 47 -11.64 7.88 8.06
CA GLN A 47 -12.76 8.52 8.73
C GLN A 47 -13.06 7.95 10.13
N THR A 48 -12.62 6.71 10.40
CA THR A 48 -12.92 5.98 11.64
C THR A 48 -11.78 6.09 12.66
N THR A 49 -10.54 6.03 12.18
CA THR A 49 -9.34 5.95 13.03
C THR A 49 -9.12 7.16 13.97
N PRO A 50 -9.48 8.40 13.66
CA PRO A 50 -9.31 9.51 14.61
C PRO A 50 -10.06 9.29 15.94
N ALA A 51 -11.31 8.84 15.88
CA ALA A 51 -12.08 8.53 17.08
C ALA A 51 -11.53 7.30 17.81
N LEU A 52 -11.07 6.30 17.06
CA LEU A 52 -10.47 5.09 17.60
C LEU A 52 -9.19 5.40 18.39
N PHE A 53 -8.25 6.16 17.81
CA PHE A 53 -6.98 6.48 18.45
C PHE A 53 -7.10 7.55 19.55
N ALA A 54 -8.17 8.33 19.54
CA ALA A 54 -8.51 9.20 20.67
C ALA A 54 -8.96 8.39 21.90
N ALA A 55 -9.69 7.29 21.67
CA ALA A 55 -10.15 6.40 22.76
C ALA A 55 -9.07 5.40 23.21
N TYR A 56 -8.27 4.90 22.29
CA TYR A 56 -7.29 3.84 22.53
C TYR A 56 -5.94 4.19 21.85
N PRO A 57 -5.17 5.12 22.41
CA PRO A 57 -3.96 5.65 21.79
C PRO A 57 -2.76 4.67 21.76
N SER A 58 -2.75 3.68 22.65
CA SER A 58 -1.64 2.72 22.81
C SER A 58 -2.10 1.26 22.72
N PRO A 59 -1.16 0.31 22.55
CA PRO A 59 -1.46 -1.12 22.69
C PRO A 59 -2.08 -1.49 24.04
N GLU A 60 -1.62 -0.87 25.13
CA GLU A 60 -2.12 -1.11 26.49
C GLU A 60 -3.59 -0.70 26.61
N ASP A 61 -3.94 0.49 26.10
CA ASP A 61 -5.32 1.00 26.12
C ASP A 61 -6.24 0.11 25.28
N MET A 62 -5.78 -0.27 24.08
CA MET A 62 -6.55 -1.13 23.18
C MET A 62 -6.69 -2.55 23.73
N ALA A 63 -5.69 -3.08 24.43
CA ALA A 63 -5.74 -4.38 25.09
C ALA A 63 -6.77 -4.41 26.24
N ALA A 64 -6.98 -3.26 26.89
CA ALA A 64 -7.96 -3.06 27.97
C ALA A 64 -9.35 -2.61 27.47
N ALA A 65 -9.53 -2.48 26.15
CA ALA A 65 -10.77 -1.95 25.57
C ALA A 65 -11.99 -2.80 25.93
N ASN A 66 -13.10 -2.12 26.21
CA ASN A 66 -14.41 -2.79 26.27
C ASN A 66 -14.80 -3.23 24.84
N PRO A 67 -15.01 -4.52 24.58
CA PRO A 67 -15.33 -5.01 23.24
C PRO A 67 -16.54 -4.34 22.60
N ALA A 68 -17.61 -4.08 23.36
CA ALA A 68 -18.83 -3.46 22.83
C ALA A 68 -18.60 -2.00 22.42
N GLU A 69 -17.82 -1.23 23.18
CA GLU A 69 -17.48 0.15 22.86
C GLU A 69 -16.55 0.20 21.63
N LEU A 70 -15.55 -0.66 21.57
CA LEU A 70 -14.65 -0.76 20.43
C LEU A 70 -15.41 -1.14 19.15
N GLU A 71 -16.31 -2.14 19.24
CA GLU A 71 -17.17 -2.54 18.11
C GLU A 71 -18.01 -1.38 17.58
N GLU A 72 -18.55 -0.52 18.46
CA GLU A 72 -19.34 0.64 18.05
C GLU A 72 -18.49 1.65 17.29
N ILE A 73 -17.30 1.96 17.79
CA ILE A 73 -16.38 2.91 17.13
C ILE A 73 -16.00 2.42 15.72
N ILE A 74 -15.63 1.14 15.59
CA ILE A 74 -15.16 0.60 14.32
C ILE A 74 -16.26 0.03 13.42
N ARG A 75 -17.53 0.09 13.83
CA ARG A 75 -18.70 -0.40 13.07
C ARG A 75 -18.71 0.04 11.60
N PRO A 76 -18.37 1.30 11.25
CA PRO A 76 -18.37 1.76 9.87
C PRO A 76 -17.40 0.98 8.95
N THR A 77 -16.40 0.29 9.49
CA THR A 77 -15.42 -0.47 8.69
C THR A 77 -15.92 -1.85 8.25
N GLY A 78 -17.10 -2.30 8.71
CA GLY A 78 -17.64 -3.63 8.44
C GLY A 78 -16.87 -4.75 9.15
N PHE A 79 -17.47 -5.93 9.28
CA PHE A 79 -16.88 -7.09 9.98
C PHE A 79 -16.34 -6.75 11.37
N PHE A 80 -16.94 -5.74 12.01
CA PHE A 80 -16.42 -5.06 13.20
C PHE A 80 -16.20 -5.99 14.39
N ARG A 81 -17.02 -7.03 14.59
CA ARG A 81 -16.84 -8.00 15.68
C ARG A 81 -15.53 -8.79 15.57
N ASN A 82 -15.23 -9.29 14.37
CA ASN A 82 -13.98 -10.01 14.11
C ASN A 82 -12.78 -9.06 14.19
N LYS A 83 -12.93 -7.84 13.67
CA LYS A 83 -11.90 -6.81 13.74
C LYS A 83 -11.63 -6.39 15.18
N ALA A 84 -12.65 -6.13 15.98
CA ALA A 84 -12.49 -5.82 17.43
C ALA A 84 -11.74 -6.93 18.17
N LYS A 85 -12.14 -8.18 17.95
CA LYS A 85 -11.43 -9.34 18.52
C LYS A 85 -9.95 -9.38 18.10
N SER A 86 -9.67 -9.11 16.82
CA SER A 86 -8.28 -9.06 16.31
C SER A 86 -7.51 -7.90 16.93
N LEU A 87 -8.09 -6.70 17.01
CA LEU A 87 -7.42 -5.53 17.59
C LEU A 87 -7.10 -5.71 19.07
N ILE A 88 -8.03 -6.20 19.85
CA ILE A 88 -7.78 -6.53 21.27
C ILE A 88 -6.70 -7.60 21.38
N GLY A 89 -6.82 -8.69 20.62
CA GLY A 89 -5.88 -9.80 20.66
C GLY A 89 -4.47 -9.42 20.26
N LEU A 90 -4.29 -8.66 19.16
CA LEU A 90 -2.97 -8.19 18.75
C LEU A 90 -2.35 -7.22 19.77
N SER A 91 -3.18 -6.39 20.40
CA SER A 91 -2.73 -5.43 21.40
C SER A 91 -2.32 -6.10 22.71
N ILE A 92 -3.02 -7.17 23.10
CA ILE A 92 -2.59 -8.04 24.21
C ILE A 92 -1.23 -8.67 23.90
N ALA A 93 -1.07 -9.23 22.69
CA ALA A 93 0.20 -9.84 22.30
C ALA A 93 1.34 -8.80 22.25
N LEU A 94 1.09 -7.60 21.72
CA LEU A 94 2.07 -6.51 21.73
C LEU A 94 2.50 -6.15 23.15
N ARG A 95 1.55 -5.99 24.05
CA ARG A 95 1.82 -5.66 25.45
C ARG A 95 2.61 -6.77 26.18
N ASP A 96 2.21 -8.02 26.00
CA ASP A 96 2.70 -9.14 26.81
C ASP A 96 3.98 -9.78 26.25
N GLU A 97 4.21 -9.70 24.92
CA GLU A 97 5.31 -10.40 24.23
C GLU A 97 6.33 -9.45 23.60
N PHE A 98 5.95 -8.17 23.38
CA PHE A 98 6.76 -7.18 22.65
C PHE A 98 6.89 -5.82 23.36
N ASP A 99 6.72 -5.79 24.69
CA ASP A 99 6.86 -4.59 25.54
C ASP A 99 6.03 -3.38 25.05
N GLY A 100 4.85 -3.63 24.44
CA GLY A 100 3.98 -2.60 23.87
C GLY A 100 4.44 -2.08 22.50
N GLU A 101 5.52 -2.59 21.93
CA GLU A 101 6.08 -2.13 20.67
C GLU A 101 5.67 -3.03 19.49
N VAL A 102 5.52 -2.44 18.30
CA VAL A 102 5.27 -3.23 17.07
C VAL A 102 6.59 -3.83 16.59
N PRO A 103 6.69 -5.17 16.44
CA PRO A 103 7.95 -5.79 16.04
C PRO A 103 8.30 -5.48 14.56
N GLY A 104 9.58 -5.19 14.33
CA GLY A 104 10.14 -4.90 13.00
C GLY A 104 10.53 -6.13 12.17
N ARG A 105 9.96 -7.32 12.45
CA ARG A 105 10.29 -8.58 11.76
C ARG A 105 9.04 -9.28 11.27
N LEU A 106 9.10 -9.80 10.04
CA LEU A 106 7.98 -10.51 9.43
C LEU A 106 7.51 -11.71 10.27
N ALA A 107 8.47 -12.49 10.78
CA ALA A 107 8.18 -13.68 11.56
C ALA A 107 7.37 -13.37 12.83
N ASP A 108 7.64 -12.26 13.48
CA ASP A 108 6.98 -11.83 14.70
C ASP A 108 5.60 -11.19 14.38
N LEU A 109 5.53 -10.33 13.36
CA LEU A 109 4.27 -9.70 12.97
C LEU A 109 3.18 -10.70 12.58
N VAL A 110 3.52 -11.78 11.90
CA VAL A 110 2.53 -12.78 11.47
C VAL A 110 2.02 -13.67 12.61
N THR A 111 2.62 -13.61 13.82
CA THR A 111 2.09 -14.28 15.01
C THR A 111 0.93 -13.51 15.64
N LEU A 112 0.83 -12.21 15.34
CA LEU A 112 -0.20 -11.35 15.92
C LEU A 112 -1.59 -11.69 15.37
N PRO A 113 -2.62 -11.74 16.22
CA PRO A 113 -4.00 -11.99 15.80
C PRO A 113 -4.49 -11.03 14.71
N GLY A 114 -5.01 -11.56 13.61
CA GLY A 114 -5.50 -10.76 12.47
C GLY A 114 -4.43 -10.20 11.55
N VAL A 115 -3.16 -10.50 11.78
CA VAL A 115 -2.03 -10.03 10.98
C VAL A 115 -1.53 -11.13 10.06
N GLY A 116 -1.88 -11.02 8.78
CA GLY A 116 -1.34 -11.88 7.74
C GLY A 116 -0.09 -11.29 7.08
N ARG A 117 0.56 -12.08 6.20
CA ARG A 117 1.77 -11.68 5.47
C ARG A 117 1.63 -10.32 4.75
N LYS A 118 0.48 -10.07 4.12
CA LYS A 118 0.19 -8.80 3.46
C LYS A 118 0.24 -7.63 4.43
N THR A 119 -0.46 -7.74 5.55
CA THR A 119 -0.50 -6.70 6.61
C THR A 119 0.91 -6.46 7.16
N ALA A 120 1.65 -7.53 7.45
CA ALA A 120 3.02 -7.44 7.93
C ALA A 120 3.94 -6.71 6.93
N ASN A 121 3.86 -7.02 5.62
CA ASN A 121 4.65 -6.33 4.59
C ASN A 121 4.29 -4.83 4.47
N VAL A 122 3.00 -4.47 4.62
CA VAL A 122 2.60 -3.05 4.67
C VAL A 122 3.26 -2.33 5.84
N VAL A 123 3.19 -2.90 7.03
CA VAL A 123 3.76 -2.31 8.26
C VAL A 123 5.29 -2.21 8.13
N LEU A 124 5.95 -3.29 7.74
CA LEU A 124 7.40 -3.33 7.59
C LEU A 124 7.92 -2.30 6.58
N GLY A 125 7.28 -2.23 5.42
CA GLY A 125 7.70 -1.32 4.35
C GLY A 125 7.51 0.15 4.68
N ASN A 126 6.43 0.49 5.40
CA ASN A 126 6.03 1.89 5.58
C ASN A 126 6.38 2.45 6.96
N ALA A 127 6.52 1.61 7.99
CA ALA A 127 6.89 2.06 9.33
C ALA A 127 8.35 1.76 9.70
N PHE A 128 8.96 0.74 9.10
CA PHE A 128 10.31 0.29 9.46
C PHE A 128 11.32 0.38 8.31
N GLY A 129 10.90 0.79 7.11
CA GLY A 129 11.79 0.82 5.94
C GLY A 129 12.32 -0.55 5.52
N VAL A 130 11.72 -1.65 5.98
CA VAL A 130 12.09 -3.01 5.61
C VAL A 130 11.40 -3.36 4.30
N PRO A 131 12.15 -3.52 3.19
CA PRO A 131 11.54 -3.73 1.89
C PRO A 131 10.72 -5.02 1.81
N GLY A 132 9.47 -4.89 1.35
CA GLY A 132 8.56 -6.00 1.12
C GLY A 132 7.63 -5.73 -0.06
N ILE A 133 7.25 -6.78 -0.78
CA ILE A 133 6.26 -6.68 -1.85
C ILE A 133 4.87 -6.97 -1.24
N THR A 134 4.00 -5.99 -1.30
CA THR A 134 2.60 -6.14 -0.86
C THR A 134 1.74 -6.61 -2.03
N VAL A 135 1.36 -7.87 -2.03
CA VAL A 135 0.49 -8.45 -3.06
C VAL A 135 -0.96 -8.40 -2.61
N ASP A 136 -1.69 -7.39 -3.05
CA ASP A 136 -3.15 -7.32 -2.94
C ASP A 136 -3.83 -7.73 -4.27
N THR A 137 -5.15 -7.60 -4.34
CA THR A 137 -5.91 -7.93 -5.55
C THR A 137 -5.55 -7.06 -6.75
N HIS A 138 -5.17 -5.79 -6.53
CA HIS A 138 -4.70 -4.89 -7.58
C HIS A 138 -3.32 -5.30 -8.07
N PHE A 139 -2.38 -5.49 -7.14
CA PHE A 139 -1.02 -5.89 -7.47
C PHE A 139 -0.98 -7.22 -8.23
N GLY A 140 -1.62 -8.27 -7.70
CA GLY A 140 -1.65 -9.58 -8.34
C GLY A 140 -2.25 -9.55 -9.76
N ARG A 141 -3.34 -8.79 -9.95
CA ARG A 141 -3.93 -8.57 -11.27
C ARG A 141 -2.97 -7.90 -12.23
N LEU A 142 -2.30 -6.84 -11.80
CA LEU A 142 -1.38 -6.10 -12.66
C LEU A 142 -0.09 -6.87 -12.92
N ALA A 143 0.43 -7.60 -11.95
CA ALA A 143 1.59 -8.47 -12.15
C ALA A 143 1.34 -9.47 -13.29
N ARG A 144 0.14 -10.08 -13.34
CA ARG A 144 -0.26 -10.96 -14.46
C ARG A 144 -0.43 -10.19 -15.77
N ARG A 145 -1.12 -9.05 -15.77
CA ARG A 145 -1.33 -8.23 -16.97
C ARG A 145 -0.02 -7.70 -17.56
N PHE A 146 0.93 -7.36 -16.73
CA PHE A 146 2.26 -6.94 -17.18
C PHE A 146 3.14 -8.13 -17.62
N GLY A 147 2.67 -9.36 -17.41
CA GLY A 147 3.40 -10.58 -17.74
C GLY A 147 4.63 -10.78 -16.85
N TRP A 148 4.55 -10.38 -15.58
CA TRP A 148 5.59 -10.64 -14.59
C TRP A 148 5.46 -12.03 -13.99
N THR A 149 4.25 -12.55 -13.94
CA THR A 149 3.92 -13.92 -13.50
C THR A 149 2.60 -14.37 -14.11
N THR A 150 2.34 -15.67 -14.06
CA THR A 150 1.04 -16.28 -14.35
C THR A 150 0.34 -16.78 -13.08
N ASP A 151 1.03 -16.75 -11.94
CA ASP A 151 0.51 -17.23 -10.68
C ASP A 151 -0.64 -16.37 -10.14
N GLU A 152 -1.56 -17.01 -9.42
CA GLU A 152 -2.67 -16.36 -8.72
C GLU A 152 -2.43 -16.30 -7.20
N ASP A 153 -1.66 -17.24 -6.66
CA ASP A 153 -1.30 -17.28 -5.25
C ASP A 153 -0.42 -16.08 -4.88
N PRO A 154 -0.80 -15.26 -3.89
CA PRO A 154 -0.05 -14.05 -3.54
C PRO A 154 1.41 -14.30 -3.15
N VAL A 155 1.73 -15.42 -2.51
CA VAL A 155 3.10 -15.75 -2.10
C VAL A 155 3.95 -16.09 -3.32
N LYS A 156 3.39 -16.81 -4.29
CA LYS A 156 4.08 -17.11 -5.56
C LYS A 156 4.26 -15.86 -6.41
N VAL A 157 3.24 -14.99 -6.46
CA VAL A 157 3.35 -13.67 -7.13
C VAL A 157 4.46 -12.84 -6.50
N GLU A 158 4.51 -12.75 -5.16
CA GLU A 158 5.58 -12.05 -4.43
C GLU A 158 6.96 -12.59 -4.82
N ALA A 159 7.15 -13.91 -4.77
CA ALA A 159 8.42 -14.55 -5.12
C ALA A 159 8.85 -14.28 -6.58
N ALA A 160 7.92 -14.45 -7.53
CA ALA A 160 8.21 -14.22 -8.96
C ALA A 160 8.58 -12.76 -9.25
N VAL A 161 7.91 -11.80 -8.61
CA VAL A 161 8.20 -10.37 -8.79
C VAL A 161 9.51 -9.98 -8.10
N ALA A 162 9.82 -10.57 -6.96
CA ALA A 162 11.09 -10.36 -6.25
C ALA A 162 12.34 -10.75 -7.08
N GLU A 163 12.22 -11.72 -7.96
CA GLU A 163 13.29 -12.08 -8.90
C GLU A 163 13.54 -11.05 -10.01
N ILE A 164 12.54 -10.22 -10.31
CA ILE A 164 12.59 -9.25 -11.41
C ILE A 164 13.16 -7.91 -10.95
N PHE A 165 12.82 -7.48 -9.73
CA PHE A 165 13.11 -6.14 -9.23
C PHE A 165 14.07 -6.18 -8.04
N PRO A 166 15.00 -5.20 -7.93
CA PRO A 166 15.89 -5.10 -6.78
C PRO A 166 15.09 -4.82 -5.51
N LYS A 167 15.62 -5.29 -4.38
CA LYS A 167 14.95 -5.23 -3.08
C LYS A 167 14.59 -3.79 -2.67
N SER A 168 15.42 -2.83 -3.00
CA SER A 168 15.18 -1.39 -2.74
C SER A 168 13.92 -0.83 -3.41
N GLU A 169 13.44 -1.45 -4.48
CA GLU A 169 12.25 -0.99 -5.21
C GLU A 169 10.93 -1.58 -4.67
N TRP A 170 10.95 -2.65 -3.87
CA TRP A 170 9.79 -3.48 -3.58
C TRP A 170 8.61 -2.73 -2.95
N THR A 171 8.87 -1.91 -1.95
CA THR A 171 7.81 -1.14 -1.27
C THR A 171 7.17 -0.13 -2.22
N MET A 172 8.00 0.67 -2.89
CA MET A 172 7.51 1.69 -3.83
C MET A 172 6.85 1.08 -5.06
N LEU A 173 7.36 -0.04 -5.58
CA LEU A 173 6.73 -0.81 -6.65
C LEU A 173 5.31 -1.23 -6.25
N SER A 174 5.14 -1.70 -5.01
CA SER A 174 3.83 -2.11 -4.50
C SER A 174 2.84 -0.95 -4.52
N HIS A 175 3.22 0.22 -4.03
CA HIS A 175 2.35 1.41 -4.04
C HIS A 175 2.02 1.87 -5.46
N ARG A 176 3.01 1.98 -6.34
CA ARG A 176 2.84 2.42 -7.73
C ARG A 176 1.90 1.50 -8.51
N VAL A 177 2.07 0.19 -8.36
CA VAL A 177 1.21 -0.80 -9.03
C VAL A 177 -0.22 -0.76 -8.50
N VAL A 178 -0.41 -0.64 -7.18
CA VAL A 178 -1.73 -0.50 -6.58
C VAL A 178 -2.41 0.79 -7.06
N PHE A 179 -1.70 1.92 -7.07
CA PHE A 179 -2.19 3.20 -7.59
C PHE A 179 -2.65 3.07 -9.04
N HIS A 180 -1.85 2.45 -9.89
CA HIS A 180 -2.21 2.22 -11.28
C HIS A 180 -3.45 1.32 -11.42
N GLY A 181 -3.52 0.30 -10.59
CA GLY A 181 -4.65 -0.64 -10.55
C GLY A 181 -5.97 -0.01 -10.08
N ARG A 182 -5.90 0.97 -9.19
CA ARG A 182 -7.06 1.71 -8.69
C ARG A 182 -7.54 2.77 -9.68
N ARG A 183 -6.61 3.44 -10.37
CA ARG A 183 -6.90 4.64 -11.17
C ARG A 183 -7.11 4.38 -12.66
N ILE A 184 -6.39 3.43 -13.24
CA ILE A 184 -6.34 3.22 -14.71
C ILE A 184 -6.65 1.77 -15.07
N CYS A 185 -5.90 0.82 -14.50
CA CYS A 185 -5.98 -0.58 -14.89
C CYS A 185 -6.99 -1.35 -14.01
N HIS A 186 -8.28 -1.00 -14.14
CA HIS A 186 -9.37 -1.60 -13.35
C HIS A 186 -9.54 -3.10 -13.63
N SER A 187 -10.18 -3.82 -12.71
CA SER A 187 -10.51 -5.24 -12.88
C SER A 187 -11.46 -5.46 -14.06
N ARG A 188 -12.50 -4.64 -14.13
CA ARG A 188 -13.45 -4.61 -15.25
C ARG A 188 -13.20 -3.35 -16.07
N LYS A 189 -13.11 -3.49 -17.40
CA LYS A 189 -12.89 -2.39 -18.36
C LYS A 189 -11.72 -1.48 -17.98
N PRO A 190 -10.45 -1.98 -18.02
CA PRO A 190 -9.30 -1.11 -17.85
C PRO A 190 -9.26 -0.04 -18.95
N ALA A 191 -8.78 1.15 -18.58
CA ALA A 191 -8.72 2.33 -19.47
C ALA A 191 -7.49 2.25 -20.38
N CYS A 192 -7.39 1.23 -21.24
CA CYS A 192 -6.21 0.94 -22.05
C CYS A 192 -5.82 2.09 -22.99
N GLY A 193 -6.80 2.75 -23.64
CA GLY A 193 -6.56 3.87 -24.55
C GLY A 193 -6.10 5.17 -23.88
N ALA A 194 -6.22 5.26 -22.53
CA ALA A 194 -5.73 6.38 -21.75
C ALA A 194 -4.55 5.98 -20.83
N CYS A 195 -4.02 4.77 -20.97
CA CYS A 195 -2.96 4.25 -20.13
C CYS A 195 -1.57 4.67 -20.68
N PRO A 196 -0.75 5.42 -19.93
CA PRO A 196 0.59 5.79 -20.35
C PRO A 196 1.52 4.58 -20.58
N ILE A 197 1.23 3.45 -19.92
CA ILE A 197 2.02 2.20 -20.04
C ILE A 197 1.58 1.34 -21.23
N ALA A 198 0.53 1.72 -21.97
CA ALA A 198 -0.01 0.96 -23.09
C ALA A 198 1.07 0.42 -24.07
N PRO A 199 2.10 1.19 -24.48
CA PRO A 199 3.13 0.70 -25.41
C PRO A 199 4.00 -0.44 -24.85
N LEU A 200 3.99 -0.64 -23.53
CA LEU A 200 4.77 -1.67 -22.84
C LEU A 200 3.91 -2.83 -22.33
N CYS A 201 2.58 -2.70 -22.41
CA CYS A 201 1.64 -3.63 -21.79
C CYS A 201 1.29 -4.78 -22.73
N PRO A 202 1.60 -6.05 -22.36
CA PRO A 202 1.23 -7.20 -23.19
C PRO A 202 -0.28 -7.49 -23.17
N SER A 203 -1.01 -6.98 -22.17
CA SER A 203 -2.48 -7.07 -22.06
C SER A 203 -3.20 -5.86 -22.65
N TYR A 204 -2.53 -5.02 -23.46
CA TYR A 204 -3.22 -3.95 -24.15
C TYR A 204 -4.35 -4.50 -25.02
N GLY A 205 -5.53 -3.95 -24.89
CA GLY A 205 -6.74 -4.43 -25.60
C GLY A 205 -7.71 -5.25 -24.75
N GLU A 206 -7.34 -5.64 -23.53
CA GLU A 206 -8.30 -6.29 -22.59
C GLU A 206 -9.40 -5.33 -22.11
N GLY A 207 -9.23 -4.03 -22.32
CA GLY A 207 -10.18 -2.99 -21.91
C GLY A 207 -10.53 -2.02 -23.03
N GLU A 208 -11.01 -0.83 -22.63
CA GLU A 208 -11.37 0.22 -23.58
C GLU A 208 -10.11 0.82 -24.23
N THR A 209 -10.02 0.74 -25.54
CA THR A 209 -8.87 1.22 -26.33
C THR A 209 -9.11 2.56 -27.01
N ASP A 210 -10.36 2.99 -27.17
CA ASP A 210 -10.67 4.33 -27.67
C ASP A 210 -10.23 5.37 -26.65
N PRO A 211 -9.34 6.32 -26.98
CA PRO A 211 -8.78 7.26 -26.01
C PRO A 211 -9.83 8.13 -25.32
N GLU A 212 -10.85 8.58 -26.03
CA GLU A 212 -11.86 9.48 -25.47
C GLU A 212 -12.83 8.72 -24.53
N LYS A 213 -13.13 7.47 -24.85
CA LYS A 213 -13.91 6.62 -23.97
C LYS A 213 -13.10 6.16 -22.75
N ALA A 214 -11.83 5.82 -22.97
CA ALA A 214 -10.94 5.39 -21.90
C ALA A 214 -10.68 6.50 -20.86
N LYS A 215 -10.53 7.75 -21.28
CA LYS A 215 -10.42 8.91 -20.37
C LYS A 215 -11.57 9.00 -19.38
N LYS A 216 -12.79 8.65 -19.79
CA LYS A 216 -13.99 8.66 -18.93
C LYS A 216 -13.98 7.54 -17.88
N LEU A 217 -13.13 6.54 -18.05
CA LEU A 217 -12.97 5.43 -17.12
C LEU A 217 -11.91 5.70 -16.06
N LEU A 218 -11.09 6.73 -16.20
CA LEU A 218 -10.08 7.10 -15.21
C LEU A 218 -10.75 7.41 -13.87
N LYS A 219 -10.19 6.86 -12.79
CA LYS A 219 -10.65 7.10 -11.44
C LYS A 219 -9.62 7.89 -10.67
N TYR A 220 -10.09 8.80 -9.87
CA TYR A 220 -9.28 9.58 -8.94
C TYR A 220 -9.84 9.33 -7.56
N GLU A 221 -9.01 8.83 -6.67
CA GLU A 221 -9.40 8.66 -5.27
C GLU A 221 -9.44 10.03 -4.59
N MET A 222 -10.22 10.15 -3.51
CA MET A 222 -10.37 11.38 -2.73
C MET A 222 -11.03 12.55 -3.48
N GLY A 223 -11.81 12.28 -4.54
CA GLY A 223 -12.57 13.31 -5.24
C GLY A 223 -11.78 14.22 -6.17
N GLY A 224 -10.55 13.85 -6.52
CA GLY A 224 -9.74 14.58 -7.49
C GLY A 224 -10.40 14.65 -8.88
N GLN A 225 -10.18 15.74 -9.60
CA GLN A 225 -10.65 15.94 -10.97
C GLN A 225 -9.75 15.20 -11.98
N PRO A 226 -10.29 14.74 -13.11
CA PRO A 226 -9.48 14.19 -14.21
C PRO A 226 -8.33 15.13 -14.58
N GLY A 227 -7.10 14.60 -14.60
CA GLY A 227 -5.89 15.36 -14.90
C GLY A 227 -5.26 16.10 -13.73
N GLN A 228 -5.89 16.14 -12.56
CA GLN A 228 -5.24 16.60 -11.34
C GLN A 228 -4.27 15.53 -10.85
N ARG A 229 -2.99 15.90 -10.72
CA ARG A 229 -2.06 15.12 -9.89
C ARG A 229 -2.53 15.31 -8.44
N LEU A 230 -2.96 14.25 -7.79
CA LEU A 230 -3.23 14.28 -6.37
C LEU A 230 -1.92 14.63 -5.66
N ARG A 231 -1.84 15.82 -5.09
CA ARG A 231 -0.79 16.14 -4.13
C ARG A 231 -1.16 15.47 -2.82
N PRO A 232 -0.22 14.77 -2.16
CA PRO A 232 -0.43 14.40 -0.77
C PRO A 232 -0.72 15.66 0.06
N PRO A 233 -1.45 15.57 1.18
CA PRO A 233 -1.58 16.68 2.11
C PRO A 233 -0.19 17.20 2.47
N ALA A 234 -0.05 18.53 2.60
CA ALA A 234 1.25 19.19 2.80
C ALA A 234 2.01 18.72 4.05
N ASP A 235 1.34 18.05 4.98
CA ASP A 235 1.84 17.63 6.29
C ASP A 235 1.99 16.11 6.45
N PHE A 236 2.08 15.33 5.35
CA PHE A 236 2.18 13.89 5.46
C PHE A 236 3.59 13.47 5.94
N PRO A 237 3.72 12.74 7.09
CA PRO A 237 5.03 12.36 7.65
C PRO A 237 5.92 11.58 6.69
N GLY A 238 5.34 10.80 5.77
CA GLY A 238 6.05 10.07 4.73
C GLY A 238 6.70 10.93 3.64
N GLU A 239 6.31 12.21 3.48
CA GLU A 239 6.90 13.10 2.49
C GLU A 239 8.34 13.49 2.84
N ALA A 240 8.65 13.63 4.13
CA ALA A 240 10.01 13.95 4.58
C ALA A 240 10.99 12.80 4.30
N ALA A 241 10.56 11.54 4.52
CA ALA A 241 11.36 10.37 4.21
C ALA A 241 11.52 10.16 2.70
N ALA A 242 10.46 10.31 1.91
CA ALA A 242 10.53 10.18 0.46
C ALA A 242 11.36 11.27 -0.22
N ARG A 243 11.38 12.49 0.34
CA ARG A 243 12.25 13.59 -0.14
C ARG A 243 13.71 13.37 0.25
N ALA A 244 13.99 12.79 1.41
CA ALA A 244 15.34 12.44 1.84
C ALA A 244 15.94 11.36 0.94
N ASP A 245 15.18 10.32 0.60
CA ASP A 245 15.63 9.26 -0.32
C ASP A 245 15.84 9.76 -1.76
N ALA A 246 14.95 10.64 -2.25
CA ALA A 246 15.10 11.22 -3.58
C ALA A 246 16.32 12.17 -3.66
N ALA A 247 16.62 12.92 -2.59
CA ALA A 247 17.77 13.79 -2.51
C ALA A 247 19.10 13.00 -2.38
N ALA A 248 19.08 11.89 -1.64
CA ALA A 248 20.23 10.99 -1.52
C ALA A 248 20.59 10.33 -2.87
N HIS A 249 19.57 9.90 -3.65
CA HIS A 249 19.81 9.30 -4.99
C HIS A 249 20.31 10.30 -6.03
N HIS A 250 19.94 11.59 -5.93
CA HIS A 250 20.48 12.61 -6.83
C HIS A 250 21.92 13.04 -6.46
N GLY A 251 22.33 12.89 -5.22
CA GLY A 251 23.72 13.14 -4.77
C GLY A 251 24.71 12.10 -5.29
N GLU A 252 24.35 10.82 -5.30
CA GLU A 252 25.23 9.74 -5.79
C GLU A 252 25.48 9.76 -7.30
N VAL A 253 24.55 10.31 -8.09
CA VAL A 253 24.73 10.41 -9.55
C VAL A 253 25.60 11.60 -9.95
N ALA A 254 25.70 12.62 -9.10
CA ALA A 254 26.54 13.81 -9.37
C ALA A 254 28.04 13.54 -9.08
N ASP A 255 28.36 12.67 -8.13
CA ASP A 255 29.76 12.35 -7.78
C ASP A 255 30.44 11.36 -8.75
N LEU A 256 29.67 10.65 -9.60
CA LEU A 256 30.22 9.76 -10.61
C LEU A 256 30.56 10.46 -11.95
N ALA A 257 30.21 11.72 -12.11
CA ALA A 257 30.45 12.49 -13.34
C ALA A 257 31.71 13.40 -13.28
N VAL A 258 32.48 13.39 -12.20
CA VAL A 258 33.66 14.24 -12.00
C VAL A 258 34.97 13.44 -11.91
N ALA A 259 34.96 12.14 -12.18
CA ALA A 259 36.14 11.30 -12.21
C ALA A 259 36.37 10.72 -13.62
N GLU A 260 36.70 11.60 -14.60
CA GLU A 260 37.49 11.30 -15.82
C GLU A 260 38.32 12.51 -16.21
#